data_999e68382c89edf1e41295029eed64a4
#
_entry.id   999e68382c89edf1e41295029eed64a4
#
_cell.length_a   1.000
_cell.length_b   1.000
_cell.length_c   1.000
_cell.angle_alpha   90.00
_cell.angle_beta   90.00
_cell.angle_gamma   90.00
#
_symmetry.space_group_name_H-M   'P 1'
#
loop_
_entity.id
_entity.type
_entity.pdbx_description
1 polymer ?
#
loop_
_entity_poly.entity_id
_entity_poly.type
_entity_poly.pdbx_seq_one_letter_code
_entity_poly.pdbx_strand_id
1 'polypeptide(L)'
;MSEVIGLALHEDRLDGVVVRRRLRQSRVVGHFSLEMGEAAEAALRVKLHELGVRSRRVHVGIPRRRAVVKVIELPAVAGADLRRMVGFELERHLPFPAGDALFDFHLLEAQPDRPVRVLLVAVERRVFERVSQILREAGLVPRLVDVTIHSLAALAARSSGERGEGRAVIQVEDAEAELVVVRRGQPILSRAFPVPPNGKERGHALAEELRRSLATLRAEDREAVTEVIALGTGALAVTDWAELPLHTTIPVPAGVSGMPEDRRLVPALAMALRRPHHGLLRTNLMPDELRPKPFRWPLAVTAGLAAATLLLALAIPAVTLIRDERRLDAIDATLARLAPQVREVEQVAGAVERARREVETLRSFEAQHLRVLPLLRELTELLPQDVWLTNLSADRKGFELAGFANAASQLIPLLEASPTLERAEFTSPVTKGRDREQFRLKAGWERLPGTPPPADGTGSPPARQPALPSPPRPSKPVIP
;
A
#
# COMPACT_ATOMS: atom_id res chain seq x y z
N MET A 1 16.74 18.77 -14.84
CA MET A 1 17.24 20.09 -14.39
C MET A 1 16.37 21.16 -15.03
N SER A 2 15.87 22.13 -14.26
CA SER A 2 15.10 23.25 -14.81
C SER A 2 15.78 24.58 -14.44
N GLU A 3 15.85 25.47 -15.38
CA GLU A 3 16.31 26.84 -15.15
C GLU A 3 15.08 27.76 -15.07
N VAL A 4 15.14 28.73 -14.16
CA VAL A 4 14.12 29.78 -14.00
C VAL A 4 14.83 31.12 -13.87
N ILE A 5 14.30 32.08 -14.59
CA ILE A 5 14.75 33.47 -14.52
C ILE A 5 13.79 34.22 -13.60
N GLY A 6 14.27 34.84 -12.56
CA GLY A 6 13.52 35.80 -11.75
C GLY A 6 13.85 37.21 -12.16
N LEU A 7 12.85 38.00 -12.44
CA LEU A 7 12.97 39.40 -12.75
C LEU A 7 12.25 40.24 -11.69
N ALA A 8 12.87 41.29 -11.23
CA ALA A 8 12.26 42.35 -10.43
C ALA A 8 12.26 43.64 -11.21
N LEU A 9 11.07 44.20 -11.44
CA LEU A 9 10.92 45.48 -12.09
C LEU A 9 11.07 46.62 -11.08
N HIS A 10 11.79 47.64 -11.49
CA HIS A 10 11.86 48.94 -10.82
C HIS A 10 11.40 50.02 -11.81
N GLU A 11 11.46 51.29 -11.45
CA GLU A 11 11.07 52.36 -12.38
C GLU A 11 12.08 52.54 -13.50
N ASP A 12 13.34 52.55 -13.11
CA ASP A 12 14.50 52.89 -13.93
C ASP A 12 15.36 51.67 -14.32
N ARG A 13 15.13 50.51 -13.70
CA ARG A 13 15.94 49.30 -13.89
C ARG A 13 15.16 48.01 -13.86
N LEU A 14 15.77 46.99 -14.41
CA LEU A 14 15.30 45.59 -14.37
C LEU A 14 16.41 44.72 -13.79
N ASP A 15 16.18 44.16 -12.64
CA ASP A 15 17.08 43.23 -11.98
C ASP A 15 16.74 41.78 -12.31
N GLY A 16 17.73 40.96 -12.62
CA GLY A 16 17.53 39.59 -13.02
C GLY A 16 18.45 38.59 -12.32
N VAL A 17 17.92 37.46 -11.93
CA VAL A 17 18.66 36.32 -11.34
C VAL A 17 18.25 35.04 -12.02
N VAL A 18 19.23 34.26 -12.43
CA VAL A 18 19.02 32.94 -13.06
C VAL A 18 19.34 31.85 -12.06
N VAL A 19 18.35 30.98 -11.77
CA VAL A 19 18.48 29.89 -10.84
C VAL A 19 18.32 28.56 -11.56
N ARG A 20 19.30 27.69 -11.42
CA ARG A 20 19.22 26.29 -11.85
C ARG A 20 18.74 25.41 -10.69
N ARG A 21 17.62 24.73 -10.90
CA ARG A 21 16.98 23.88 -9.87
C ARG A 21 17.26 22.40 -10.12
N ARG A 22 17.63 21.70 -9.06
CA ARG A 22 17.61 20.24 -8.92
C ARG A 22 16.58 19.84 -7.87
N LEU A 23 16.34 18.55 -7.67
CA LEU A 23 15.27 18.04 -6.76
C LEU A 23 15.19 18.75 -5.40
N ARG A 24 16.33 18.97 -4.73
CA ARG A 24 16.38 19.61 -3.40
C ARG A 24 17.34 20.81 -3.32
N GLN A 25 18.01 21.13 -4.41
CA GLN A 25 19.03 22.18 -4.44
C GLN A 25 18.69 23.21 -5.52
N SER A 26 19.01 24.46 -5.25
CA SER A 26 18.89 25.58 -6.16
C SER A 26 20.21 26.34 -6.18
N ARG A 27 20.78 26.57 -7.34
CA ARG A 27 22.01 27.30 -7.47
C ARG A 27 21.81 28.52 -8.38
N VAL A 28 22.23 29.68 -7.93
CA VAL A 28 22.35 30.87 -8.78
C VAL A 28 23.47 30.65 -9.78
N VAL A 29 23.18 30.80 -11.06
CA VAL A 29 24.12 30.57 -12.16
C VAL A 29 24.44 31.85 -12.94
N GLY A 30 23.70 32.92 -12.70
CA GLY A 30 23.93 34.22 -13.29
C GLY A 30 23.01 35.28 -12.70
N HIS A 31 23.41 36.50 -12.78
CA HIS A 31 22.62 37.67 -12.39
C HIS A 31 22.98 38.89 -13.22
N PHE A 32 22.12 39.88 -13.26
CA PHE A 32 22.29 41.11 -14.00
C PHE A 32 21.39 42.23 -13.49
N SER A 33 21.76 43.47 -13.77
CA SER A 33 20.93 44.67 -13.63
C SER A 33 20.99 45.44 -14.93
N LEU A 34 19.86 45.87 -15.46
CA LEU A 34 19.72 46.59 -16.71
C LEU A 34 18.92 47.87 -16.50
N GLU A 35 19.33 48.99 -17.10
CA GLU A 35 18.52 50.20 -17.09
C GLU A 35 17.30 50.04 -18.01
N MET A 36 16.15 50.55 -17.58
CA MET A 36 14.91 50.54 -18.32
C MET A 36 14.83 51.73 -19.26
N GLY A 37 15.37 51.55 -20.47
CA GLY A 37 15.37 52.53 -21.56
C GLY A 37 14.73 51.98 -22.85
N GLU A 38 14.86 52.70 -23.96
CA GLU A 38 14.27 52.33 -25.26
C GLU A 38 14.82 51.01 -25.84
N ALA A 39 15.99 50.56 -25.37
CA ALA A 39 16.66 49.34 -25.83
C ALA A 39 16.67 48.21 -24.74
N ALA A 40 15.85 48.30 -23.70
CA ALA A 40 15.88 47.37 -22.58
C ALA A 40 15.63 45.90 -23.02
N GLU A 41 14.78 45.68 -24.02
CA GLU A 41 14.45 44.37 -24.58
C GLU A 41 15.66 43.72 -25.26
N ALA A 42 16.37 44.52 -26.09
CA ALA A 42 17.58 44.09 -26.79
C ALA A 42 18.70 43.79 -25.79
N ALA A 43 18.90 44.68 -24.81
CA ALA A 43 19.87 44.47 -23.72
C ALA A 43 19.58 43.20 -22.90
N LEU A 44 18.31 42.95 -22.58
CA LEU A 44 17.90 41.74 -21.89
C LEU A 44 18.22 40.46 -22.69
N ARG A 45 17.93 40.46 -23.98
CA ARG A 45 18.24 39.34 -24.88
C ARG A 45 19.72 39.05 -24.97
N VAL A 46 20.53 40.11 -25.17
CA VAL A 46 22.00 40.00 -25.21
C VAL A 46 22.53 39.44 -23.89
N LYS A 47 22.07 39.98 -22.77
CA LYS A 47 22.53 39.56 -21.45
C LYS A 47 22.20 38.08 -21.13
N LEU A 48 21.02 37.62 -21.49
CA LEU A 48 20.66 36.22 -21.35
C LEU A 48 21.49 35.29 -22.23
N HIS A 49 21.86 35.76 -23.44
CA HIS A 49 22.75 35.02 -24.32
C HIS A 49 24.18 34.94 -23.76
N GLU A 50 24.73 36.04 -23.25
CA GLU A 50 26.04 36.08 -22.57
C GLU A 50 26.12 35.13 -21.39
N LEU A 51 25.04 35.03 -20.60
CA LEU A 51 24.93 34.13 -19.45
C LEU A 51 24.68 32.66 -19.86
N GLY A 52 24.54 32.36 -21.13
CA GLY A 52 24.28 31.01 -21.63
C GLY A 52 22.93 30.43 -21.16
N VAL A 53 21.94 31.28 -20.89
CA VAL A 53 20.63 30.88 -20.39
C VAL A 53 19.82 30.26 -21.51
N ARG A 54 19.40 28.99 -21.32
CA ARG A 54 18.58 28.26 -22.29
C ARG A 54 17.09 28.30 -21.97
N SER A 55 16.75 28.63 -20.73
CA SER A 55 15.34 28.69 -20.29
C SER A 55 14.67 29.93 -20.85
N ARG A 56 13.45 29.76 -21.36
CA ARG A 56 12.53 30.86 -21.69
C ARG A 56 11.56 31.18 -20.55
N ARG A 57 11.61 30.43 -19.45
CA ARG A 57 10.64 30.54 -18.34
C ARG A 57 11.07 31.64 -17.39
N VAL A 58 10.19 32.61 -17.19
CA VAL A 58 10.48 33.76 -16.34
C VAL A 58 9.37 33.96 -15.29
N HIS A 59 9.79 34.35 -14.09
CA HIS A 59 8.93 34.85 -13.01
C HIS A 59 9.19 36.32 -12.85
N VAL A 60 8.17 37.15 -12.90
CA VAL A 60 8.27 38.60 -12.87
C VAL A 60 7.66 39.20 -11.65
N GLY A 61 8.40 40.01 -10.93
CA GLY A 61 7.97 40.81 -9.80
C GLY A 61 7.63 42.22 -10.22
N ILE A 62 6.40 42.64 -9.93
CA ILE A 62 5.92 44.02 -10.11
C ILE A 62 6.08 44.74 -8.77
N PRO A 63 6.62 45.99 -8.75
CA PRO A 63 6.76 46.75 -7.52
C PRO A 63 5.39 47.01 -6.86
N ARG A 64 5.35 46.98 -5.53
CA ARG A 64 4.12 47.09 -4.74
C ARG A 64 3.31 48.35 -5.04
N ARG A 65 3.96 49.46 -5.34
CA ARG A 65 3.31 50.75 -5.69
C ARG A 65 2.51 50.71 -7.01
N ARG A 66 2.84 49.79 -7.91
CA ARG A 66 2.10 49.55 -9.17
C ARG A 66 0.94 48.55 -9.00
N ALA A 67 0.75 48.00 -7.78
CA ALA A 67 -0.26 47.03 -7.49
C ALA A 67 -1.17 47.48 -6.35
N VAL A 68 -2.45 47.15 -6.43
CA VAL A 68 -3.39 47.23 -5.33
C VAL A 68 -3.34 45.92 -4.57
N VAL A 69 -3.02 45.98 -3.29
CA VAL A 69 -3.03 44.79 -2.40
C VAL A 69 -3.85 45.16 -1.15
N LYS A 70 -4.94 44.44 -0.94
CA LYS A 70 -5.86 44.68 0.19
C LYS A 70 -6.37 43.36 0.74
N VAL A 71 -6.55 43.28 2.02
CA VAL A 71 -7.34 42.22 2.67
C VAL A 71 -8.80 42.68 2.65
N ILE A 72 -9.66 41.87 2.05
CA ILE A 72 -11.10 42.11 1.99
C ILE A 72 -11.85 40.96 2.66
N GLU A 73 -13.02 41.28 3.21
CA GLU A 73 -13.91 40.31 3.82
C GLU A 73 -15.14 40.13 2.93
N LEU A 74 -15.45 38.87 2.62
CA LEU A 74 -16.58 38.50 1.76
C LEU A 74 -17.55 37.61 2.54
N PRO A 75 -18.83 37.59 2.20
CA PRO A 75 -19.75 36.63 2.77
C PRO A 75 -19.30 35.20 2.57
N ALA A 76 -19.78 34.29 3.44
CA ALA A 76 -19.49 32.86 3.29
C ALA A 76 -20.06 32.34 1.95
N VAL A 77 -19.18 31.85 1.08
CA VAL A 77 -19.54 31.32 -0.26
C VAL A 77 -18.70 30.09 -0.61
N ALA A 78 -19.28 29.26 -1.47
CA ALA A 78 -18.56 28.12 -2.04
C ALA A 78 -17.37 28.59 -2.91
N GLY A 79 -16.27 27.84 -2.88
CA GLY A 79 -15.01 28.23 -3.53
C GLY A 79 -15.11 28.54 -5.03
N ALA A 80 -16.07 27.95 -5.76
CA ALA A 80 -16.31 28.23 -7.18
C ALA A 80 -16.85 29.66 -7.43
N ASP A 81 -17.64 30.19 -6.51
CA ASP A 81 -18.25 31.53 -6.63
C ASP A 81 -17.36 32.63 -6.06
N LEU A 82 -16.38 32.28 -5.27
CA LEU A 82 -15.47 33.24 -4.61
C LEU A 82 -14.75 34.15 -5.61
N ARG A 83 -14.26 33.62 -6.73
CA ARG A 83 -13.61 34.44 -7.78
C ARG A 83 -14.56 35.43 -8.41
N ARG A 84 -15.82 35.06 -8.65
CA ARG A 84 -16.87 35.95 -9.18
C ARG A 84 -17.21 37.05 -8.17
N MET A 85 -17.31 36.69 -6.90
CA MET A 85 -17.59 37.65 -5.84
C MET A 85 -16.48 38.65 -5.64
N VAL A 86 -15.20 38.19 -5.63
CA VAL A 86 -14.03 39.09 -5.64
C VAL A 86 -14.09 40.04 -6.83
N GLY A 87 -14.48 39.53 -8.03
CA GLY A 87 -14.65 40.35 -9.23
C GLY A 87 -15.66 41.48 -9.08
N PHE A 88 -16.79 41.25 -8.41
CA PHE A 88 -17.79 42.27 -8.13
C PHE A 88 -17.35 43.33 -7.12
N GLU A 89 -16.48 42.95 -6.19
CA GLU A 89 -15.95 43.89 -5.19
C GLU A 89 -14.77 44.74 -5.71
N LEU A 90 -14.20 44.42 -6.90
CA LEU A 90 -13.06 45.14 -7.44
C LEU A 90 -13.29 46.64 -7.56
N GLU A 91 -14.43 47.10 -8.08
CA GLU A 91 -14.71 48.54 -8.27
C GLU A 91 -14.61 49.36 -7.00
N ARG A 92 -14.92 48.78 -5.85
CA ARG A 92 -14.83 49.41 -4.54
C ARG A 92 -13.41 49.57 -4.02
N HIS A 93 -12.49 48.78 -4.56
CA HIS A 93 -11.11 48.66 -4.02
C HIS A 93 -10.04 49.20 -4.96
N LEU A 94 -10.35 49.42 -6.24
CA LEU A 94 -9.40 49.86 -7.25
C LEU A 94 -9.49 51.39 -7.50
N PRO A 95 -8.37 52.08 -7.75
CA PRO A 95 -8.35 53.48 -8.18
C PRO A 95 -8.48 53.64 -9.70
N PHE A 96 -8.82 52.57 -10.45
CA PHE A 96 -8.99 52.49 -11.89
C PHE A 96 -10.18 51.56 -12.22
N PRO A 97 -10.73 51.57 -13.44
CA PRO A 97 -11.87 50.76 -13.82
C PRO A 97 -11.59 49.26 -13.65
N ALA A 98 -12.56 48.52 -13.10
CA ALA A 98 -12.41 47.06 -12.88
C ALA A 98 -12.22 46.27 -14.18
N GLY A 99 -12.73 46.78 -15.33
CA GLY A 99 -12.51 46.17 -16.64
C GLY A 99 -11.01 46.20 -17.10
N ASP A 100 -10.26 47.18 -16.60
CA ASP A 100 -8.82 47.30 -16.87
C ASP A 100 -7.94 46.60 -15.84
N ALA A 101 -8.53 45.89 -14.89
CA ALA A 101 -7.84 45.17 -13.87
C ALA A 101 -7.42 43.76 -14.30
N LEU A 102 -6.18 43.39 -14.01
CA LEU A 102 -5.77 42.00 -13.84
C LEU A 102 -5.65 41.71 -12.36
N PHE A 103 -6.37 40.73 -11.87
CA PHE A 103 -6.41 40.42 -10.45
C PHE A 103 -6.29 38.94 -10.17
N ASP A 104 -5.82 38.66 -8.99
CA ASP A 104 -5.88 37.35 -8.35
C ASP A 104 -6.07 37.53 -6.86
N PHE A 105 -6.37 36.47 -6.16
CA PHE A 105 -6.56 36.53 -4.72
C PHE A 105 -6.01 35.28 -4.04
N HIS A 106 -5.68 35.45 -2.77
CA HIS A 106 -5.27 34.36 -1.91
C HIS A 106 -6.22 34.25 -0.72
N LEU A 107 -6.70 33.06 -0.46
CA LEU A 107 -7.58 32.75 0.65
C LEU A 107 -6.76 32.75 1.96
N LEU A 108 -7.04 33.70 2.87
CA LEU A 108 -6.38 33.79 4.17
C LEU A 108 -7.08 32.95 5.23
N GLU A 109 -8.41 33.14 5.35
CA GLU A 109 -9.24 32.43 6.31
C GLU A 109 -10.56 32.04 5.66
N ALA A 110 -10.96 30.80 5.88
CA ALA A 110 -12.29 30.29 5.56
C ALA A 110 -12.77 29.41 6.72
N GLN A 111 -13.87 29.78 7.33
CA GLN A 111 -14.56 28.98 8.33
C GLN A 111 -16.00 28.80 7.87
N PRO A 112 -16.63 27.65 8.13
CA PRO A 112 -18.06 27.48 7.84
C PRO A 112 -18.85 28.60 8.49
N ASP A 113 -19.81 29.17 7.72
CA ASP A 113 -20.77 30.20 8.16
C ASP A 113 -20.16 31.52 8.68
N ARG A 114 -18.88 31.78 8.38
CA ARG A 114 -18.21 33.04 8.70
C ARG A 114 -17.75 33.77 7.44
N PRO A 115 -17.61 35.10 7.49
CA PRO A 115 -16.99 35.85 6.40
C PRO A 115 -15.63 35.29 6.01
N VAL A 116 -15.38 35.19 4.72
CA VAL A 116 -14.14 34.72 4.15
C VAL A 116 -13.18 35.88 4.01
N ARG A 117 -11.95 35.75 4.50
CA ARG A 117 -10.90 36.76 4.32
C ARG A 117 -10.00 36.37 3.15
N VAL A 118 -9.85 37.29 2.21
CA VAL A 118 -8.99 37.09 1.05
C VAL A 118 -8.00 38.27 0.90
N LEU A 119 -6.78 37.95 0.51
CA LEU A 119 -5.81 38.93 0.05
C LEU A 119 -6.08 39.16 -1.45
N LEU A 120 -6.66 40.29 -1.79
CA LEU A 120 -6.84 40.75 -3.16
C LEU A 120 -5.52 41.37 -3.65
N VAL A 121 -5.09 40.97 -4.84
CA VAL A 121 -3.95 41.54 -5.56
C VAL A 121 -4.42 41.94 -6.95
N ALA A 122 -4.26 43.19 -7.33
CA ALA A 122 -4.67 43.67 -8.64
C ALA A 122 -3.64 44.67 -9.23
N VAL A 123 -3.49 44.61 -10.52
CA VAL A 123 -2.69 45.61 -11.30
C VAL A 123 -3.49 46.08 -12.48
N GLU A 124 -3.18 47.27 -12.93
CA GLU A 124 -3.74 47.75 -14.17
C GLU A 124 -3.21 46.95 -15.36
N ARG A 125 -4.06 46.59 -16.31
CA ARG A 125 -3.75 45.75 -17.48
C ARG A 125 -2.56 46.30 -18.29
N ARG A 126 -2.48 47.63 -18.45
CA ARG A 126 -1.36 48.26 -19.16
C ARG A 126 0.01 47.96 -18.56
N VAL A 127 0.11 47.78 -17.23
CA VAL A 127 1.36 47.42 -16.56
C VAL A 127 1.80 46.03 -17.00
N PHE A 128 0.88 45.07 -17.01
CA PHE A 128 1.14 43.71 -17.47
C PHE A 128 1.47 43.66 -18.97
N GLU A 129 0.76 44.43 -19.80
CA GLU A 129 0.99 44.47 -21.26
C GLU A 129 2.36 44.97 -21.59
N ARG A 130 2.85 46.05 -20.93
CA ARG A 130 4.21 46.57 -21.09
C ARG A 130 5.25 45.52 -20.70
N VAL A 131 5.09 44.85 -19.55
CA VAL A 131 5.96 43.77 -19.12
C VAL A 131 5.96 42.65 -20.15
N SER A 132 4.80 42.23 -20.62
CA SER A 132 4.64 41.18 -21.60
C SER A 132 5.25 41.48 -22.94
N GLN A 133 5.25 42.74 -23.34
CA GLN A 133 5.94 43.19 -24.55
C GLN A 133 7.45 43.03 -24.43
N ILE A 134 8.06 43.56 -23.35
CA ILE A 134 9.49 43.40 -23.07
C ILE A 134 9.92 41.95 -23.10
N LEU A 135 9.14 41.08 -22.42
CA LEU A 135 9.44 39.66 -22.37
C LEU A 135 9.34 38.97 -23.73
N ARG A 136 8.32 39.28 -24.53
CA ARG A 136 8.14 38.70 -25.87
C ARG A 136 9.29 39.05 -26.79
N GLU A 137 9.70 40.30 -26.77
CA GLU A 137 10.81 40.80 -27.61
C GLU A 137 12.17 40.21 -27.19
N ALA A 138 12.31 39.89 -25.88
CA ALA A 138 13.44 39.13 -25.36
C ALA A 138 13.32 37.61 -25.57
N GLY A 139 12.22 37.11 -26.15
CA GLY A 139 12.00 35.69 -26.38
C GLY A 139 11.65 34.89 -25.10
N LEU A 140 11.18 35.58 -24.05
CA LEU A 140 10.83 35.02 -22.77
C LEU A 140 9.33 34.73 -22.67
N VAL A 141 8.98 33.72 -21.87
CA VAL A 141 7.59 33.29 -21.60
C VAL A 141 7.32 33.39 -20.09
N PRO A 142 6.47 34.31 -19.66
CA PRO A 142 6.11 34.44 -18.26
C PRO A 142 5.39 33.16 -17.77
N ARG A 143 5.73 32.75 -16.56
CA ARG A 143 5.09 31.63 -15.84
C ARG A 143 4.41 32.08 -14.56
N LEU A 144 4.91 33.17 -14.01
CA LEU A 144 4.41 33.82 -12.82
C LEU A 144 4.60 35.32 -12.97
N VAL A 145 3.57 36.08 -12.69
CA VAL A 145 3.63 37.54 -12.51
C VAL A 145 2.97 37.83 -11.15
N ASP A 146 3.70 38.44 -10.24
CA ASP A 146 3.21 38.75 -8.91
C ASP A 146 3.88 39.99 -8.34
N VAL A 147 3.46 40.47 -7.19
CA VAL A 147 4.10 41.60 -6.50
C VAL A 147 5.42 41.14 -5.87
N THR A 148 6.49 41.91 -6.09
CA THR A 148 7.84 41.55 -5.66
C THR A 148 7.93 41.27 -4.17
N ILE A 149 7.34 42.12 -3.33
CA ILE A 149 7.36 42.00 -1.87
C ILE A 149 6.73 40.69 -1.35
N HIS A 150 5.75 40.13 -2.07
CA HIS A 150 5.17 38.82 -1.71
C HIS A 150 6.17 37.68 -1.88
N SER A 151 7.05 37.79 -2.87
CA SER A 151 8.10 36.78 -3.06
C SER A 151 9.21 36.90 -2.03
N LEU A 152 9.50 38.11 -1.59
CA LEU A 152 10.40 38.36 -0.44
C LEU A 152 9.81 37.80 0.85
N ALA A 153 8.53 38.02 1.09
CA ALA A 153 7.81 37.45 2.23
C ALA A 153 7.86 35.90 2.22
N ALA A 154 7.64 35.29 1.05
CA ALA A 154 7.74 33.84 0.89
C ALA A 154 9.18 33.31 1.08
N LEU A 155 10.19 34.10 0.71
CA LEU A 155 11.60 33.79 0.95
C LEU A 155 11.90 33.78 2.44
N ALA A 156 11.50 34.85 3.14
CA ALA A 156 11.66 34.99 4.58
C ALA A 156 10.95 33.89 5.37
N ALA A 157 9.72 33.57 5.00
CA ALA A 157 8.94 32.50 5.64
C ALA A 157 9.55 31.10 5.50
N ARG A 158 10.33 30.86 4.44
CA ARG A 158 10.99 29.57 4.21
C ARG A 158 12.33 29.40 4.93
N SER A 159 12.93 30.49 5.35
CA SER A 159 14.25 30.49 5.98
C SER A 159 14.17 30.33 7.50
N SER A 160 13.01 30.56 8.09
CA SER A 160 12.76 30.46 9.51
C SER A 160 12.01 29.16 9.85
N GLY A 161 12.52 28.39 10.81
CA GLY A 161 12.00 27.06 11.16
C GLY A 161 10.63 27.03 11.83
N GLU A 162 10.13 28.15 12.39
CA GLU A 162 8.90 28.20 13.16
C GLU A 162 7.75 28.82 12.37
N ARG A 163 6.69 28.03 12.16
CA ARG A 163 5.51 28.40 11.36
C ARG A 163 4.46 29.26 12.08
N GLY A 164 4.68 29.60 13.33
CA GLY A 164 3.67 30.22 14.20
C GLY A 164 3.79 31.73 14.40
N GLU A 165 4.97 32.28 14.23
CA GLU A 165 5.23 33.68 14.52
C GLU A 165 4.95 34.59 13.32
N GLY A 166 4.43 35.78 13.62
CA GLY A 166 4.28 36.84 12.65
C GLY A 166 5.60 37.62 12.50
N ARG A 167 5.85 38.10 11.31
CA ARG A 167 7.01 38.97 11.01
C ARG A 167 6.69 40.04 10.00
N ALA A 168 7.39 41.14 10.10
CA ALA A 168 7.38 42.18 9.08
C ALA A 168 8.60 42.04 8.18
N VAL A 169 8.43 42.12 6.85
CA VAL A 169 9.53 42.20 5.88
C VAL A 169 9.46 43.56 5.21
N ILE A 170 10.53 44.33 5.29
CA ILE A 170 10.63 45.65 4.71
C ILE A 170 11.73 45.61 3.64
N GLN A 171 11.39 45.92 2.40
CA GLN A 171 12.34 46.17 1.32
C GLN A 171 12.61 47.68 1.28
N VAL A 172 13.84 48.09 1.51
CA VAL A 172 14.24 49.50 1.55
C VAL A 172 15.12 49.82 0.36
N GLU A 173 14.63 50.69 -0.51
CA GLU A 173 15.37 51.26 -1.63
C GLU A 173 15.76 52.70 -1.30
N ASP A 174 16.29 53.44 -2.28
CA ASP A 174 16.83 54.79 -2.02
C ASP A 174 15.80 55.82 -1.55
N ALA A 175 14.61 55.83 -2.15
CA ALA A 175 13.56 56.79 -1.82
C ALA A 175 12.23 56.15 -1.42
N GLU A 176 12.14 54.85 -1.41
CA GLU A 176 10.89 54.11 -1.18
C GLU A 176 11.13 52.86 -0.33
N ALA A 177 10.15 52.49 0.44
CA ALA A 177 10.12 51.19 1.13
C ALA A 177 8.79 50.46 0.86
N GLU A 178 8.91 49.17 0.72
CA GLU A 178 7.78 48.24 0.65
C GLU A 178 7.73 47.39 1.91
N LEU A 179 6.57 47.33 2.52
CA LEU A 179 6.30 46.51 3.75
C LEU A 179 5.33 45.40 3.43
N VAL A 180 5.61 44.23 3.96
CA VAL A 180 4.65 43.13 4.07
C VAL A 180 4.69 42.54 5.48
N VAL A 181 3.53 42.37 6.09
CA VAL A 181 3.39 41.62 7.35
C VAL A 181 2.88 40.23 7.02
N VAL A 182 3.61 39.24 7.54
CA VAL A 182 3.33 37.82 7.30
C VAL A 182 2.95 37.18 8.63
N ARG A 183 1.84 36.43 8.67
CA ARG A 183 1.45 35.58 9.79
C ARG A 183 1.17 34.16 9.29
N ARG A 184 1.72 33.16 9.94
CA ARG A 184 1.60 31.74 9.52
C ARG A 184 1.99 31.53 8.06
N GLY A 185 2.97 32.33 7.59
CA GLY A 185 3.44 32.29 6.22
C GLY A 185 2.53 32.96 5.17
N GLN A 186 1.45 33.59 5.58
CA GLN A 186 0.52 34.31 4.70
C GLN A 186 0.66 35.82 4.87
N PRO A 187 0.70 36.62 3.81
CA PRO A 187 0.73 38.08 3.93
C PRO A 187 -0.66 38.57 4.33
N ILE A 188 -0.70 39.31 5.42
CA ILE A 188 -1.92 39.89 5.98
C ILE A 188 -1.99 41.41 5.79
N LEU A 189 -0.89 42.04 5.44
CA LEU A 189 -0.79 43.46 5.13
C LEU A 189 0.32 43.68 4.11
N SER A 190 0.14 44.58 3.16
CA SER A 190 1.20 45.02 2.27
C SER A 190 1.04 46.49 1.90
N ARG A 191 2.10 47.29 2.07
CA ARG A 191 2.13 48.76 1.79
C ARG A 191 3.41 49.15 1.11
N ALA A 192 3.35 50.24 0.38
CA ALA A 192 4.53 50.98 -0.13
C ALA A 192 4.42 52.41 0.34
N PHE A 193 5.53 53.02 0.70
CA PHE A 193 5.59 54.39 1.19
C PHE A 193 6.96 55.02 0.93
N PRO A 194 7.02 56.36 0.76
CA PRO A 194 8.27 57.06 0.60
C PRO A 194 9.09 57.07 1.88
N VAL A 195 10.41 57.06 1.75
CA VAL A 195 11.34 57.17 2.86
C VAL A 195 12.42 58.23 2.56
N PRO A 196 12.92 58.89 3.61
CA PRO A 196 14.05 59.82 3.43
C PRO A 196 15.24 59.10 2.84
N PRO A 197 16.02 59.77 1.97
CA PRO A 197 17.12 59.13 1.26
C PRO A 197 18.24 58.63 2.15
N ASN A 198 18.53 59.28 3.26
CA ASN A 198 19.67 58.91 4.14
C ASN A 198 19.44 59.22 5.60
N GLY A 199 20.29 58.64 6.50
CA GLY A 199 20.53 59.02 7.87
C GLY A 199 19.54 58.52 8.95
N LYS A 200 19.59 59.16 10.10
CA LYS A 200 18.76 58.84 11.27
C LYS A 200 17.26 59.00 10.99
N GLU A 201 16.90 59.96 10.14
CA GLU A 201 15.52 60.20 9.72
C GLU A 201 14.88 59.01 9.04
N ARG A 202 15.67 58.22 8.30
CA ARG A 202 15.20 57.01 7.60
C ARG A 202 14.72 55.92 8.60
N GLY A 203 15.53 55.65 9.62
CA GLY A 203 15.16 54.65 10.67
C GLY A 203 13.91 55.05 11.40
N HIS A 204 13.82 56.35 11.75
CA HIS A 204 12.63 56.89 12.43
C HIS A 204 11.36 56.81 11.58
N ALA A 205 11.48 57.22 10.27
CA ALA A 205 10.36 57.16 9.35
C ALA A 205 9.86 55.72 9.12
N LEU A 206 10.78 54.77 8.96
CA LEU A 206 10.46 53.35 8.81
C LEU A 206 9.78 52.80 10.07
N ALA A 207 10.27 53.12 11.26
CA ALA A 207 9.67 52.69 12.52
C ALA A 207 8.27 53.27 12.71
N GLU A 208 8.07 54.55 12.40
CA GLU A 208 6.79 55.21 12.46
C GLU A 208 5.77 54.60 11.50
N GLU A 209 6.17 54.32 10.25
CA GLU A 209 5.31 53.74 9.26
C GLU A 209 4.98 52.25 9.57
N LEU A 210 5.93 51.53 10.13
CA LEU A 210 5.68 50.18 10.66
C LEU A 210 4.62 50.22 11.77
N ARG A 211 4.77 51.12 12.74
CA ARG A 211 3.85 51.29 13.86
C ARG A 211 2.43 51.62 13.34
N ARG A 212 2.31 52.58 12.42
CA ARG A 212 1.05 52.94 11.76
C ARG A 212 0.44 51.74 11.01
N SER A 213 1.27 50.98 10.32
CA SER A 213 0.83 49.81 9.56
C SER A 213 0.33 48.71 10.49
N LEU A 214 1.06 48.42 11.55
CA LEU A 214 0.67 47.41 12.56
C LEU A 214 -0.61 47.81 13.30
N ALA A 215 -0.83 49.13 13.54
CA ALA A 215 -2.04 49.63 14.17
C ALA A 215 -3.33 49.36 13.36
N THR A 216 -3.22 49.13 12.03
CA THR A 216 -4.36 48.80 11.18
C THR A 216 -4.76 47.31 11.22
N LEU A 217 -3.92 46.47 11.83
CA LEU A 217 -4.16 45.05 12.01
C LEU A 217 -5.07 44.76 13.20
N ARG A 218 -5.73 43.62 13.16
CA ARG A 218 -6.40 43.06 14.34
C ARG A 218 -5.39 42.87 15.49
N ALA A 219 -5.83 42.96 16.72
CA ALA A 219 -4.93 42.84 17.90
C ALA A 219 -4.11 41.54 17.85
N GLU A 220 -4.75 40.41 17.57
CA GLU A 220 -4.10 39.09 17.46
C GLU A 220 -3.05 38.98 16.33
N ASP A 221 -3.25 39.72 15.23
CA ASP A 221 -2.32 39.75 14.09
C ASP A 221 -1.13 40.64 14.42
N ARG A 222 -1.37 41.77 15.10
CA ARG A 222 -0.34 42.71 15.53
C ARG A 222 0.57 42.12 16.60
N GLU A 223 0.00 41.48 17.61
CA GLU A 223 0.74 40.88 18.72
C GLU A 223 1.60 39.70 18.28
N ALA A 224 1.20 39.03 17.18
CA ALA A 224 1.97 37.94 16.58
C ALA A 224 3.26 38.41 15.90
N VAL A 225 3.42 39.70 15.56
CA VAL A 225 4.64 40.22 14.90
C VAL A 225 5.73 40.42 15.92
N THR A 226 6.77 39.61 15.89
CA THR A 226 7.85 39.55 16.86
C THR A 226 9.20 40.07 16.33
N GLU A 227 9.36 40.14 14.99
CA GLU A 227 10.62 40.54 14.36
C GLU A 227 10.39 41.32 13.05
N VAL A 228 11.40 42.05 12.64
CA VAL A 228 11.45 42.76 11.34
C VAL A 228 12.67 42.31 10.57
N ILE A 229 12.47 41.99 9.29
CA ILE A 229 13.54 41.68 8.35
C ILE A 229 13.65 42.83 7.34
N ALA A 230 14.71 43.57 7.40
CA ALA A 230 14.99 44.66 6.44
C ALA A 230 15.93 44.20 5.32
N LEU A 231 15.49 44.34 4.07
CA LEU A 231 16.15 43.90 2.86
C LEU A 231 16.39 45.14 1.97
N GLY A 232 17.19 44.94 0.92
CA GLY A 232 17.57 46.01 -0.02
C GLY A 232 18.80 46.82 0.41
N THR A 233 19.21 47.74 -0.43
CA THR A 233 20.41 48.58 -0.23
C THR A 233 20.24 49.53 0.95
N GLY A 234 19.06 50.12 1.07
CA GLY A 234 18.74 51.09 2.12
C GLY A 234 18.64 50.47 3.51
N ALA A 235 18.53 49.13 3.62
CA ALA A 235 18.39 48.41 4.92
C ALA A 235 19.64 48.57 5.80
N LEU A 236 20.83 48.66 5.23
CA LEU A 236 22.08 48.83 5.96
C LEU A 236 22.25 50.24 6.55
N ALA A 237 21.53 51.21 6.03
CA ALA A 237 21.55 52.61 6.50
C ALA A 237 20.45 52.86 7.54
N VAL A 238 19.75 51.84 7.99
CA VAL A 238 18.73 51.98 9.03
C VAL A 238 19.44 52.02 10.38
N THR A 239 19.46 53.20 11.00
CA THR A 239 19.98 53.45 12.35
C THR A 239 18.85 53.97 13.23
N ASP A 240 19.02 53.93 14.54
CA ASP A 240 18.00 54.36 15.54
C ASP A 240 16.66 53.62 15.43
N TRP A 241 16.74 52.32 15.18
CA TRP A 241 15.58 51.45 15.21
C TRP A 241 15.28 50.99 16.63
N ALA A 242 14.15 51.40 17.17
CA ALA A 242 13.77 51.17 18.59
C ALA A 242 12.55 50.28 18.79
N GLU A 243 12.01 49.67 17.71
CA GLU A 243 10.74 48.94 17.80
C GLU A 243 10.97 47.43 18.10
N LEU A 244 10.81 46.61 17.11
CA LEU A 244 10.99 45.17 17.18
C LEU A 244 12.43 44.77 16.79
N PRO A 245 12.92 43.59 17.18
CA PRO A 245 14.21 43.08 16.70
C PRO A 245 14.34 43.19 15.18
N LEU A 246 15.39 43.91 14.75
CA LEU A 246 15.67 44.19 13.33
C LEU A 246 16.77 43.26 12.80
N HIS A 247 16.45 42.46 11.82
CA HIS A 247 17.40 41.61 11.11
C HIS A 247 17.64 42.13 9.70
N THR A 248 18.91 42.42 9.37
CA THR A 248 19.32 42.85 8.04
C THR A 248 19.93 41.72 7.21
N THR A 249 20.02 40.51 7.77
CA THR A 249 20.56 39.34 7.05
C THR A 249 19.55 38.85 6.03
N ILE A 250 20.06 38.56 4.81
CA ILE A 250 19.20 37.99 3.76
C ILE A 250 18.79 36.58 4.17
N PRO A 251 17.50 36.29 4.21
CA PRO A 251 17.03 34.97 4.56
C PRO A 251 17.33 33.97 3.41
N VAL A 252 18.20 33.01 3.67
CA VAL A 252 18.59 32.00 2.67
C VAL A 252 17.91 30.68 3.02
N PRO A 253 17.01 30.15 2.16
CA PRO A 253 16.46 28.84 2.38
C PRO A 253 17.51 27.74 2.25
N ALA A 254 17.37 26.67 3.04
CA ALA A 254 18.24 25.50 2.94
C ALA A 254 18.29 24.95 1.49
N GLY A 255 19.51 24.66 1.02
CA GLY A 255 19.75 24.14 -0.32
C GLY A 255 19.86 25.19 -1.44
N VAL A 256 19.93 26.48 -1.09
CA VAL A 256 20.25 27.56 -2.03
C VAL A 256 21.74 27.92 -1.93
N SER A 257 22.42 27.99 -3.06
CA SER A 257 23.85 28.35 -3.13
C SER A 257 24.14 29.39 -4.26
N GLY A 258 25.27 30.09 -4.12
CA GLY A 258 25.70 31.10 -5.10
C GLY A 258 24.91 32.40 -5.01
N MET A 259 24.56 32.84 -3.79
CA MET A 259 23.85 34.10 -3.57
C MET A 259 24.61 35.27 -4.18
N PRO A 260 23.92 36.21 -4.83
CA PRO A 260 24.53 37.43 -5.27
C PRO A 260 24.95 38.29 -4.06
N GLU A 261 26.09 38.91 -4.13
CA GLU A 261 26.58 39.86 -3.09
C GLU A 261 25.76 41.17 -3.09
N ASP A 262 25.30 41.56 -4.28
CA ASP A 262 24.50 42.78 -4.45
C ASP A 262 23.06 42.54 -3.89
N ARG A 263 22.72 43.28 -2.83
CA ARG A 263 21.43 43.24 -2.18
C ARG A 263 20.25 43.68 -3.06
N ARG A 264 20.52 44.46 -4.11
CA ARG A 264 19.51 44.87 -5.09
C ARG A 264 18.89 43.67 -5.81
N LEU A 265 19.65 42.59 -5.93
CA LEU A 265 19.23 41.37 -6.65
C LEU A 265 18.38 40.44 -5.83
N VAL A 266 18.22 40.69 -4.51
CA VAL A 266 17.40 39.82 -3.61
C VAL A 266 15.94 39.71 -4.05
N PRO A 267 15.26 40.77 -4.48
CA PRO A 267 13.92 40.69 -5.05
C PRO A 267 13.83 39.77 -6.27
N ALA A 268 14.75 39.87 -7.21
CA ALA A 268 14.80 39.00 -8.39
C ALA A 268 15.12 37.55 -8.04
N LEU A 269 16.00 37.34 -7.05
CA LEU A 269 16.25 36.00 -6.50
C LEU A 269 15.01 35.40 -5.84
N ALA A 270 14.28 36.17 -5.04
CA ALA A 270 13.03 35.75 -4.44
C ALA A 270 12.00 35.29 -5.50
N MET A 271 11.89 36.06 -6.60
CA MET A 271 11.06 35.70 -7.76
C MET A 271 11.54 34.40 -8.41
N ALA A 272 12.86 34.23 -8.64
CA ALA A 272 13.44 33.03 -9.22
C ALA A 272 13.19 31.81 -8.34
N LEU A 273 13.18 31.94 -7.02
CA LEU A 273 12.95 30.85 -6.06
C LEU A 273 11.45 30.54 -5.82
N ARG A 274 10.54 31.42 -6.25
CA ARG A 274 9.10 31.24 -6.11
C ARG A 274 8.61 29.98 -6.85
N ARG A 275 7.68 29.25 -6.25
CA ARG A 275 7.02 28.08 -6.88
C ARG A 275 5.54 28.39 -7.10
N PRO A 276 5.05 28.52 -8.33
CA PRO A 276 3.67 28.97 -8.63
C PRO A 276 2.57 28.10 -8.04
N HIS A 277 2.83 26.78 -7.92
CA HIS A 277 1.82 25.81 -7.47
C HIS A 277 2.09 25.22 -6.08
N HIS A 278 3.24 25.55 -5.50
CA HIS A 278 3.66 25.03 -4.20
C HIS A 278 4.17 26.18 -3.35
N GLY A 279 3.43 26.59 -2.37
CA GLY A 279 3.84 27.64 -1.45
C GLY A 279 2.67 28.26 -0.72
N LEU A 280 3.01 29.12 0.24
CA LEU A 280 2.06 29.82 1.09
C LEU A 280 1.23 30.87 0.33
N LEU A 281 1.75 31.38 -0.78
CA LEU A 281 1.09 32.34 -1.66
C LEU A 281 0.92 31.76 -3.06
N ARG A 282 -0.31 31.83 -3.58
CA ARG A 282 -0.66 31.28 -4.90
C ARG A 282 -1.08 32.34 -5.91
N THR A 283 -0.92 33.62 -5.58
CA THR A 283 -1.27 34.72 -6.47
C THR A 283 -0.45 34.72 -7.76
N ASN A 284 -1.13 34.94 -8.89
CA ASN A 284 -0.54 35.06 -10.20
C ASN A 284 -1.40 36.01 -11.05
N LEU A 285 -0.87 37.20 -11.36
CA LEU A 285 -1.52 38.25 -12.10
C LEU A 285 -1.60 38.03 -13.62
N MET A 286 -1.14 36.88 -14.10
CA MET A 286 -1.31 36.51 -15.49
C MET A 286 -2.80 36.28 -15.81
N PRO A 287 -3.26 36.71 -17.00
CA PRO A 287 -4.55 36.34 -17.52
C PRO A 287 -4.74 34.82 -17.51
N ASP A 288 -5.95 34.35 -17.22
CA ASP A 288 -6.22 32.92 -17.07
C ASP A 288 -5.88 32.12 -18.35
N GLU A 289 -6.05 32.75 -19.53
CA GLU A 289 -5.75 32.15 -20.84
C GLU A 289 -4.25 31.88 -21.03
N LEU A 290 -3.40 32.73 -20.43
CA LEU A 290 -1.95 32.65 -20.52
C LEU A 290 -1.33 31.84 -19.37
N ARG A 291 -2.10 31.51 -18.35
CA ARG A 291 -1.60 30.71 -17.22
C ARG A 291 -1.23 29.31 -17.67
N PRO A 292 -0.05 28.81 -17.27
CA PRO A 292 0.31 27.43 -17.56
C PRO A 292 -0.73 26.49 -16.90
N LYS A 293 -1.44 25.74 -17.72
CA LYS A 293 -2.38 24.72 -17.20
C LYS A 293 -1.60 23.72 -16.37
N PRO A 294 -2.12 23.28 -15.22
CA PRO A 294 -1.46 22.27 -14.42
C PRO A 294 -1.31 21.00 -15.26
N PHE A 295 -0.08 20.57 -15.40
CA PHE A 295 0.25 19.38 -16.17
C PHE A 295 -0.34 18.15 -15.47
N ARG A 296 -1.36 17.52 -16.07
CA ARG A 296 -2.10 16.36 -15.50
C ARG A 296 -1.36 15.03 -15.64
N TRP A 297 -0.12 15.06 -16.12
CA TRP A 297 0.71 13.85 -16.24
C TRP A 297 0.82 13.02 -14.94
N PRO A 298 0.97 13.61 -13.74
CA PRO A 298 1.02 12.79 -12.54
C PRO A 298 -0.23 11.94 -12.34
N LEU A 299 -1.42 12.47 -12.70
CA LEU A 299 -2.67 11.69 -12.67
C LEU A 299 -2.66 10.56 -13.72
N ALA A 300 -2.15 10.82 -14.92
CA ALA A 300 -2.03 9.78 -15.96
C ALA A 300 -1.00 8.70 -15.58
N VAL A 301 0.13 9.10 -14.97
CA VAL A 301 1.15 8.16 -14.47
C VAL A 301 0.63 7.34 -13.30
N THR A 302 -0.05 7.95 -12.33
CA THR A 302 -0.64 7.21 -11.20
C THR A 302 -1.76 6.29 -11.67
N ALA A 303 -2.60 6.71 -12.62
CA ALA A 303 -3.61 5.87 -13.22
C ALA A 303 -2.98 4.70 -14.02
N GLY A 304 -1.92 4.95 -14.77
CA GLY A 304 -1.15 3.94 -15.47
C GLY A 304 -0.48 2.93 -14.54
N LEU A 305 0.12 3.40 -13.45
CA LEU A 305 0.70 2.52 -12.42
C LEU A 305 -0.38 1.71 -11.69
N ALA A 306 -1.51 2.32 -11.36
CA ALA A 306 -2.64 1.62 -10.75
C ALA A 306 -3.21 0.53 -11.69
N ALA A 307 -3.35 0.84 -12.98
CA ALA A 307 -3.76 -0.14 -13.98
C ALA A 307 -2.74 -1.29 -14.14
N ALA A 308 -1.44 -0.97 -14.14
CA ALA A 308 -0.37 -1.97 -14.21
C ALA A 308 -0.34 -2.88 -12.97
N THR A 309 -0.52 -2.33 -11.77
CA THR A 309 -0.62 -3.13 -10.54
C THR A 309 -1.86 -4.02 -10.54
N LEU A 310 -2.99 -3.52 -11.02
CA LEU A 310 -4.22 -4.31 -11.16
C LEU A 310 -4.04 -5.46 -12.15
N LEU A 311 -3.44 -5.19 -13.32
CA LEU A 311 -3.13 -6.22 -14.31
C LEU A 311 -2.18 -7.29 -13.75
N LEU A 312 -1.16 -6.88 -13.00
CA LEU A 312 -0.23 -7.82 -12.36
C LEU A 312 -0.93 -8.66 -11.29
N ALA A 313 -1.81 -8.04 -10.49
CA ALA A 313 -2.62 -8.72 -9.48
C ALA A 313 -3.58 -9.76 -10.08
N LEU A 314 -4.09 -9.52 -11.29
CA LEU A 314 -4.92 -10.48 -12.03
C LEU A 314 -4.10 -11.54 -12.77
N ALA A 315 -2.92 -11.18 -13.27
CA ALA A 315 -2.04 -12.11 -14.02
C ALA A 315 -1.46 -13.21 -13.11
N ILE A 316 -1.13 -12.90 -11.85
CA ILE A 316 -0.55 -13.89 -10.93
C ILE A 316 -1.52 -15.07 -10.70
N PRO A 317 -2.79 -14.87 -10.28
CA PRO A 317 -3.73 -15.98 -10.12
C PRO A 317 -4.07 -16.68 -11.45
N ALA A 318 -4.12 -15.95 -12.58
CA ALA A 318 -4.35 -16.55 -13.88
C ALA A 318 -3.21 -17.52 -14.27
N VAL A 319 -1.96 -17.12 -14.03
CA VAL A 319 -0.80 -17.99 -14.28
C VAL A 319 -0.79 -19.21 -13.35
N THR A 320 -1.19 -19.06 -12.09
CA THR A 320 -1.28 -20.21 -11.16
C THR A 320 -2.36 -21.19 -11.60
N LEU A 321 -3.54 -20.71 -11.99
CA LEU A 321 -4.61 -21.55 -12.52
C LEU A 321 -4.18 -22.35 -13.75
N ILE A 322 -3.55 -21.69 -14.74
CA ILE A 322 -3.04 -22.36 -15.94
C ILE A 322 -1.95 -23.39 -15.60
N ARG A 323 -1.10 -23.10 -14.60
CA ARG A 323 -0.08 -24.06 -14.14
C ARG A 323 -0.69 -25.27 -13.45
N ASP A 324 -1.73 -25.05 -12.65
CA ASP A 324 -2.40 -26.13 -11.93
C ASP A 324 -3.19 -27.02 -12.89
N GLU A 325 -3.87 -26.47 -13.91
CA GLU A 325 -4.49 -27.25 -14.97
C GLU A 325 -3.45 -28.13 -15.71
N ARG A 326 -2.32 -27.55 -16.13
CA ARG A 326 -1.25 -28.33 -16.78
C ARG A 326 -0.64 -29.41 -15.88
N ARG A 327 -0.59 -29.18 -14.55
CA ARG A 327 -0.15 -30.19 -13.60
C ARG A 327 -1.15 -31.33 -13.47
N LEU A 328 -2.44 -31.02 -13.45
CA LEU A 328 -3.50 -32.03 -13.44
C LEU A 328 -3.44 -32.88 -14.71
N ASP A 329 -3.33 -32.27 -15.89
CA ASP A 329 -3.16 -32.99 -17.17
C ASP A 329 -1.94 -33.90 -17.15
N ALA A 330 -0.82 -33.46 -16.59
CA ALA A 330 0.40 -34.27 -16.49
C ALA A 330 0.23 -35.44 -15.51
N ILE A 331 -0.51 -35.25 -14.41
CA ILE A 331 -0.83 -36.33 -13.46
C ILE A 331 -1.78 -37.32 -14.09
N ASP A 332 -2.82 -36.87 -14.80
CA ASP A 332 -3.77 -37.73 -15.49
C ASP A 332 -3.07 -38.54 -16.61
N ALA A 333 -2.16 -37.94 -17.33
CA ALA A 333 -1.36 -38.65 -18.33
C ALA A 333 -0.45 -39.72 -17.69
N THR A 334 0.11 -39.47 -16.49
CA THR A 334 0.91 -40.49 -15.76
C THR A 334 0.03 -41.61 -15.22
N LEU A 335 -1.12 -41.28 -14.68
CA LEU A 335 -2.11 -42.26 -14.23
C LEU A 335 -2.61 -43.14 -15.39
N ALA A 336 -2.91 -42.54 -16.54
CA ALA A 336 -3.30 -43.27 -17.74
C ALA A 336 -2.22 -44.23 -18.25
N ARG A 337 -0.93 -43.88 -18.10
CA ARG A 337 0.20 -44.76 -18.47
C ARG A 337 0.38 -45.91 -17.47
N LEU A 338 0.11 -45.69 -16.19
CA LEU A 338 0.26 -46.71 -15.16
C LEU A 338 -0.98 -47.63 -15.06
N ALA A 339 -2.16 -47.17 -15.50
CA ALA A 339 -3.41 -47.92 -15.43
C ALA A 339 -3.32 -49.35 -16.07
N PRO A 340 -2.67 -49.58 -17.23
CA PRO A 340 -2.53 -50.95 -17.78
C PRO A 340 -1.67 -51.85 -16.91
N GLN A 341 -0.60 -51.30 -16.29
CA GLN A 341 0.30 -52.08 -15.42
C GLN A 341 -0.43 -52.46 -14.11
N VAL A 342 -1.24 -51.56 -13.57
CA VAL A 342 -2.05 -51.86 -12.39
C VAL A 342 -3.06 -52.95 -12.68
N ARG A 343 -3.74 -52.88 -13.81
CA ARG A 343 -4.68 -53.92 -14.22
C ARG A 343 -4.03 -55.30 -14.41
N GLU A 344 -2.82 -55.33 -14.97
CA GLU A 344 -2.04 -56.58 -15.14
C GLU A 344 -1.71 -57.19 -13.76
N VAL A 345 -1.24 -56.35 -12.83
CA VAL A 345 -0.96 -56.82 -11.45
C VAL A 345 -2.21 -57.25 -10.73
N GLU A 346 -3.32 -56.55 -10.88
CA GLU A 346 -4.62 -56.96 -10.32
C GLU A 346 -5.13 -58.30 -10.92
N GLN A 347 -4.95 -58.48 -12.21
CA GLN A 347 -5.32 -59.78 -12.86
C GLN A 347 -4.48 -60.93 -12.30
N VAL A 348 -3.15 -60.73 -12.21
CA VAL A 348 -2.27 -61.76 -11.63
C VAL A 348 -2.58 -62.01 -10.15
N ALA A 349 -2.79 -60.94 -9.37
CA ALA A 349 -3.18 -61.07 -7.96
C ALA A 349 -4.52 -61.80 -7.82
N GLY A 350 -5.50 -61.49 -8.64
CA GLY A 350 -6.80 -62.15 -8.66
C GLY A 350 -6.70 -63.62 -9.12
N ALA A 351 -5.78 -63.98 -10.00
CA ALA A 351 -5.52 -65.35 -10.41
C ALA A 351 -4.85 -66.14 -9.25
N VAL A 352 -3.87 -65.57 -8.57
CA VAL A 352 -3.20 -66.17 -7.42
C VAL A 352 -4.20 -66.43 -6.27
N GLU A 353 -5.09 -65.47 -6.01
CA GLU A 353 -6.08 -65.62 -4.95
C GLU A 353 -7.14 -66.70 -5.29
N ARG A 354 -7.52 -66.85 -6.57
CA ARG A 354 -8.39 -67.93 -7.00
C ARG A 354 -7.69 -69.31 -6.86
N ALA A 355 -6.47 -69.44 -7.31
CA ALA A 355 -5.69 -70.64 -7.14
C ALA A 355 -5.48 -71.03 -5.66
N ARG A 356 -5.24 -70.06 -4.78
CA ARG A 356 -5.20 -70.31 -3.31
C ARG A 356 -6.50 -70.88 -2.75
N ARG A 357 -7.64 -70.34 -3.13
CA ARG A 357 -8.95 -70.84 -2.70
C ARG A 357 -9.22 -72.25 -3.21
N GLU A 358 -8.83 -72.55 -4.44
CA GLU A 358 -8.96 -73.94 -4.98
C GLU A 358 -8.10 -74.93 -4.19
N VAL A 359 -6.85 -74.55 -3.87
CA VAL A 359 -5.98 -75.41 -3.03
C VAL A 359 -6.54 -75.57 -1.61
N GLU A 360 -7.10 -74.51 -1.01
CA GLU A 360 -7.71 -74.53 0.31
C GLU A 360 -8.97 -75.48 0.32
N THR A 361 -9.79 -75.40 -0.73
CA THR A 361 -10.97 -76.30 -0.87
C THR A 361 -10.51 -77.72 -1.04
N LEU A 362 -9.52 -78.03 -1.85
CA LEU A 362 -8.99 -79.41 -1.98
C LEU A 362 -8.42 -79.94 -0.68
N ARG A 363 -7.65 -79.16 0.04
CA ARG A 363 -7.13 -79.54 1.36
C ARG A 363 -8.22 -79.80 2.41
N SER A 364 -9.32 -79.04 2.36
CA SER A 364 -10.43 -79.25 3.26
C SER A 364 -11.18 -80.55 2.96
N PHE A 365 -11.26 -80.92 1.71
CA PHE A 365 -11.84 -82.21 1.28
C PHE A 365 -10.99 -83.39 1.73
N GLU A 366 -9.69 -83.36 1.57
CA GLU A 366 -8.75 -84.41 2.05
C GLU A 366 -8.83 -84.58 3.52
N ALA A 367 -8.90 -83.57 4.33
CA ALA A 367 -8.93 -83.58 5.76
C ALA A 367 -10.20 -84.20 6.31
N GLN A 368 -11.32 -84.18 5.56
CA GLN A 368 -12.61 -84.78 6.01
C GLN A 368 -12.70 -86.26 5.76
N HIS A 369 -12.10 -86.79 4.69
CA HIS A 369 -12.22 -88.20 4.36
C HIS A 369 -11.27 -89.11 5.11
N LEU A 370 -10.13 -88.63 5.58
CA LEU A 370 -9.11 -89.45 6.26
C LEU A 370 -9.49 -89.84 7.69
N ARG A 371 -10.53 -89.29 8.34
CA ARG A 371 -10.93 -89.59 9.75
C ARG A 371 -11.93 -90.65 9.88
N VAL A 372 -12.75 -90.94 8.88
CA VAL A 372 -13.87 -91.92 9.01
C VAL A 372 -13.40 -93.34 8.92
N LEU A 373 -12.35 -93.65 8.10
CA LEU A 373 -11.86 -95.01 8.01
C LEU A 373 -11.11 -95.48 9.25
N PRO A 374 -10.24 -94.73 9.94
CA PRO A 374 -9.70 -95.11 11.21
C PRO A 374 -10.74 -95.33 12.30
N LEU A 375 -11.78 -94.49 12.36
CA LEU A 375 -12.90 -94.67 13.31
C LEU A 375 -13.64 -95.97 13.12
N LEU A 376 -13.98 -96.35 11.90
CA LEU A 376 -14.65 -97.61 11.60
C LEU A 376 -13.80 -98.79 11.99
N ARG A 377 -12.47 -98.75 11.81
CA ARG A 377 -11.61 -99.80 12.27
C ARG A 377 -11.55 -99.90 13.79
N GLU A 378 -11.45 -98.84 14.46
CA GLU A 378 -11.38 -98.75 15.90
C GLU A 378 -12.72 -99.24 16.56
N LEU A 379 -13.83 -98.77 16.04
CA LEU A 379 -15.15 -99.26 16.51
C LEU A 379 -15.34 -100.75 16.27
N THR A 380 -14.77 -101.34 15.20
CA THR A 380 -14.84 -102.77 14.91
C THR A 380 -14.00 -103.60 15.90
N GLU A 381 -12.92 -103.01 16.44
CA GLU A 381 -12.04 -103.63 17.38
C GLU A 381 -12.57 -103.51 18.83
N LEU A 382 -13.25 -102.40 19.15
CA LEU A 382 -13.73 -102.11 20.51
C LEU A 382 -15.12 -102.64 20.83
N LEU A 383 -16.01 -102.78 19.85
CA LEU A 383 -17.35 -103.19 20.12
C LEU A 383 -17.43 -104.73 20.20
N PRO A 384 -18.12 -105.26 21.23
CA PRO A 384 -18.34 -106.70 21.38
C PRO A 384 -19.15 -107.25 20.18
N GLN A 385 -19.01 -108.57 19.90
CA GLN A 385 -19.64 -109.23 18.75
C GLN A 385 -21.16 -109.29 18.81
N ASP A 386 -21.77 -108.98 19.95
CA ASP A 386 -23.20 -108.91 20.17
C ASP A 386 -23.82 -107.52 19.93
N VAL A 387 -22.99 -106.52 19.55
CA VAL A 387 -23.43 -105.14 19.22
C VAL A 387 -23.65 -105.01 17.72
N TRP A 388 -24.80 -104.56 17.37
CA TRP A 388 -25.17 -104.29 15.99
C TRP A 388 -25.42 -102.81 15.76
N LEU A 389 -24.62 -102.11 14.95
CA LEU A 389 -24.84 -100.74 14.60
C LEU A 389 -25.78 -100.60 13.45
N THR A 390 -26.79 -99.74 13.56
CA THR A 390 -27.72 -99.36 12.51
C THR A 390 -27.43 -98.06 11.84
N ASN A 391 -26.78 -97.13 12.55
CA ASN A 391 -26.40 -95.80 12.01
C ASN A 391 -25.12 -95.38 12.68
N LEU A 392 -24.22 -94.77 11.84
CA LEU A 392 -23.01 -94.11 12.25
C LEU A 392 -22.96 -92.77 11.52
N SER A 393 -22.95 -91.68 12.26
CA SER A 393 -22.75 -90.32 11.72
C SER A 393 -21.56 -89.70 12.42
N ALA A 394 -20.64 -89.17 11.63
CA ALA A 394 -19.41 -88.47 12.12
C ALA A 394 -19.34 -87.07 11.61
N ASP A 395 -19.06 -86.12 12.46
CA ASP A 395 -18.84 -84.69 12.13
C ASP A 395 -17.49 -84.12 12.69
N ARG A 396 -17.28 -82.86 12.63
CA ARG A 396 -16.04 -82.19 13.10
C ARG A 396 -15.96 -82.20 14.65
N LYS A 397 -17.04 -82.40 15.34
CA LYS A 397 -17.12 -82.33 16.84
C LYS A 397 -17.10 -83.70 17.48
N GLY A 398 -17.46 -84.75 16.79
CA GLY A 398 -17.57 -86.11 17.31
C GLY A 398 -18.29 -87.01 16.34
N PHE A 399 -18.81 -88.12 16.90
CA PHE A 399 -19.66 -89.10 16.17
C PHE A 399 -20.86 -89.52 16.96
N GLU A 400 -21.87 -89.96 16.31
CA GLU A 400 -23.13 -90.56 16.91
C GLU A 400 -23.33 -91.99 16.37
N LEU A 401 -23.53 -92.87 17.31
CA LEU A 401 -23.84 -94.30 17.04
C LEU A 401 -25.28 -94.61 17.48
N ALA A 402 -25.94 -95.36 16.66
CA ALA A 402 -27.23 -95.99 17.06
C ALA A 402 -27.20 -97.46 16.72
N GLY A 403 -27.77 -98.30 17.60
CA GLY A 403 -27.74 -99.73 17.41
C GLY A 403 -28.44 -100.52 18.46
N PHE A 404 -28.17 -101.82 18.46
CA PHE A 404 -28.71 -102.81 19.40
C PHE A 404 -27.55 -103.54 20.09
N ALA A 405 -27.69 -103.80 21.44
CA ALA A 405 -26.72 -104.52 22.22
C ALA A 405 -27.45 -105.39 23.24
N ASN A 406 -26.82 -106.40 23.76
CA ASN A 406 -27.36 -107.18 24.87
C ASN A 406 -27.28 -106.43 26.20
N ALA A 407 -26.27 -105.60 26.38
CA ALA A 407 -26.11 -104.76 27.57
C ALA A 407 -25.50 -103.43 27.15
N ALA A 408 -26.36 -102.43 26.74
CA ALA A 408 -25.93 -101.15 26.22
C ALA A 408 -25.10 -100.31 27.22
N SER A 409 -25.36 -100.50 28.54
CA SER A 409 -24.61 -99.76 29.56
C SER A 409 -23.09 -100.06 29.63
N GLN A 410 -22.66 -101.18 29.05
CA GLN A 410 -21.21 -101.52 28.99
C GLN A 410 -20.47 -100.82 27.85
N LEU A 411 -21.22 -100.21 26.92
CA LEU A 411 -20.59 -99.53 25.77
C LEU A 411 -19.89 -98.25 26.13
N ILE A 412 -20.36 -97.50 27.15
CA ILE A 412 -19.74 -96.22 27.55
C ILE A 412 -18.31 -96.46 28.07
N PRO A 413 -18.07 -97.38 29.06
CA PRO A 413 -16.70 -97.63 29.52
C PRO A 413 -15.76 -98.16 28.42
N LEU A 414 -16.27 -98.93 27.46
CA LEU A 414 -15.50 -99.46 26.33
C LEU A 414 -15.07 -98.32 25.34
N LEU A 415 -15.98 -97.37 25.08
CA LEU A 415 -15.66 -96.25 24.20
C LEU A 415 -14.81 -95.21 24.89
N GLU A 416 -14.91 -94.99 26.18
CA GLU A 416 -14.04 -94.08 26.94
C GLU A 416 -12.65 -94.69 27.20
N ALA A 417 -12.45 -95.97 27.02
CA ALA A 417 -11.14 -96.59 27.04
C ALA A 417 -10.34 -96.42 25.76
N SER A 418 -10.94 -95.83 24.71
CA SER A 418 -10.29 -95.52 23.46
C SER A 418 -9.39 -94.28 23.59
N PRO A 419 -8.20 -94.30 23.07
CA PRO A 419 -7.27 -93.12 23.05
C PRO A 419 -7.72 -92.01 22.11
N THR A 420 -8.75 -92.21 21.26
CA THR A 420 -9.19 -91.26 20.24
C THR A 420 -10.54 -90.63 20.54
N LEU A 421 -11.23 -91.16 21.60
CA LEU A 421 -12.61 -90.80 21.89
C LEU A 421 -12.73 -90.27 23.35
N GLU A 422 -13.52 -89.19 23.50
CA GLU A 422 -13.81 -88.61 24.82
C GLU A 422 -15.31 -88.34 25.00
N ARG A 423 -15.80 -88.40 26.26
CA ARG A 423 -17.15 -88.02 26.63
C ARG A 423 -18.22 -88.83 25.89
N ALA A 424 -18.20 -90.14 26.01
CA ALA A 424 -19.25 -90.99 25.51
C ALA A 424 -20.49 -90.91 26.42
N GLU A 425 -21.64 -90.52 25.87
CA GLU A 425 -22.89 -90.34 26.56
C GLU A 425 -24.08 -90.85 25.75
N PHE A 426 -25.10 -91.34 26.39
CA PHE A 426 -26.33 -91.71 25.72
C PHE A 426 -27.13 -90.45 25.36
N THR A 427 -27.50 -90.36 24.10
CA THR A 427 -28.30 -89.22 23.60
C THR A 427 -29.80 -89.47 23.80
N SER A 428 -30.21 -90.71 24.06
CA SER A 428 -31.62 -91.11 24.41
C SER A 428 -31.62 -92.21 25.40
N PRO A 429 -32.69 -92.34 26.20
CA PRO A 429 -32.82 -93.46 27.12
C PRO A 429 -32.73 -94.80 26.40
N VAL A 430 -31.99 -95.76 26.98
CA VAL A 430 -31.87 -97.10 26.42
C VAL A 430 -33.22 -97.80 26.55
N THR A 431 -33.77 -98.27 25.46
CA THR A 431 -35.07 -98.95 25.41
C THR A 431 -34.87 -100.46 25.32
N LYS A 432 -35.48 -101.21 26.26
CA LYS A 432 -35.35 -102.66 26.29
C LYS A 432 -36.37 -103.30 25.37
N GLY A 433 -35.92 -103.98 24.30
CA GLY A 433 -36.71 -104.77 23.40
C GLY A 433 -36.83 -106.20 23.94
N ARG A 434 -37.49 -107.15 23.22
CA ARG A 434 -37.74 -108.54 23.67
C ARG A 434 -36.45 -109.34 23.91
N ASP A 435 -35.39 -109.08 23.13
CA ASP A 435 -34.15 -109.84 23.26
C ASP A 435 -32.85 -108.93 23.25
N ARG A 436 -32.97 -107.59 22.97
CA ARG A 436 -31.83 -106.69 22.89
C ARG A 436 -32.20 -105.27 23.31
N GLU A 437 -31.23 -104.47 23.77
CA GLU A 437 -31.37 -103.10 24.16
C GLU A 437 -31.02 -102.20 23.00
N GLN A 438 -31.89 -101.24 22.65
CA GLN A 438 -31.65 -100.24 21.67
C GLN A 438 -30.97 -99.02 22.30
N PHE A 439 -29.88 -98.57 21.69
CA PHE A 439 -29.16 -97.47 22.19
C PHE A 439 -28.86 -96.40 21.12
N ARG A 440 -28.68 -95.20 21.56
CA ARG A 440 -28.12 -94.10 20.78
C ARG A 440 -27.08 -93.36 21.63
N LEU A 441 -25.85 -93.28 21.14
CA LEU A 441 -24.70 -92.79 21.89
C LEU A 441 -23.95 -91.80 21.05
N LYS A 442 -23.40 -90.74 21.69
CA LYS A 442 -22.56 -89.71 21.10
C LYS A 442 -21.25 -89.70 21.85
N ALA A 443 -20.14 -89.55 21.11
CA ALA A 443 -18.80 -89.33 21.67
C ALA A 443 -18.04 -88.21 20.89
N GLY A 444 -17.22 -87.48 21.61
CA GLY A 444 -16.37 -86.45 21.04
C GLY A 444 -15.02 -87.00 20.59
N TRP A 445 -14.36 -86.30 19.75
CA TRP A 445 -12.99 -86.58 19.42
C TRP A 445 -12.03 -86.07 20.50
N GLU A 446 -11.13 -86.92 21.01
CA GLU A 446 -10.12 -86.52 21.97
C GLU A 446 -9.16 -85.47 21.30
N ARG A 447 -8.92 -84.35 21.95
CA ARG A 447 -8.02 -83.36 21.50
C ARG A 447 -6.57 -83.76 21.72
N LEU A 448 -5.87 -84.06 20.68
CA LEU A 448 -4.40 -84.22 20.75
C LEU A 448 -3.78 -82.96 21.37
N PRO A 449 -2.83 -83.06 22.33
CA PRO A 449 -2.17 -81.94 22.93
C PRO A 449 -1.32 -81.21 21.83
N GLY A 450 -1.64 -79.93 21.50
CA GLY A 450 -0.95 -79.14 20.58
C GLY A 450 -1.76 -78.43 19.45
N THR A 451 -3.09 -78.63 19.43
CA THR A 451 -3.93 -77.93 18.40
C THR A 451 -4.46 -76.63 18.98
N PRO A 452 -4.14 -75.46 18.37
CA PRO A 452 -4.64 -74.18 18.85
C PRO A 452 -6.15 -74.08 18.65
N PRO A 453 -6.87 -73.31 19.49
CA PRO A 453 -8.34 -73.16 19.41
C PRO A 453 -8.73 -72.47 18.10
N PRO A 454 -9.89 -72.74 17.52
CA PRO A 454 -10.42 -72.05 16.37
C PRO A 454 -10.61 -70.56 16.75
N ALA A 455 -10.09 -69.64 15.95
CA ALA A 455 -10.31 -68.22 16.11
C ALA A 455 -11.77 -67.89 15.89
N ASP A 456 -12.48 -67.52 16.96
CA ASP A 456 -13.79 -66.91 16.87
C ASP A 456 -13.65 -65.60 16.13
N GLY A 457 -14.41 -65.46 15.02
CA GLY A 457 -14.43 -64.30 14.20
C GLY A 457 -15.07 -63.09 14.90
N THR A 458 -14.25 -62.20 15.46
CA THR A 458 -14.65 -60.80 15.66
C THR A 458 -13.36 -59.94 15.81
N GLY A 459 -13.15 -58.99 14.90
CA GLY A 459 -12.25 -57.88 15.10
C GLY A 459 -10.89 -57.96 14.37
N SER A 460 -10.89 -57.62 13.12
CA SER A 460 -9.64 -57.14 12.46
C SER A 460 -9.22 -55.83 13.11
N PRO A 461 -7.96 -55.67 13.57
CA PRO A 461 -7.45 -54.37 13.94
C PRO A 461 -7.23 -53.53 12.68
N PRO A 462 -7.48 -52.20 12.73
CA PRO A 462 -7.27 -51.34 11.58
C PRO A 462 -5.80 -51.30 11.18
N ALA A 463 -5.57 -51.47 9.89
CA ALA A 463 -4.25 -51.29 9.28
C ALA A 463 -3.71 -49.90 9.61
N ARG A 464 -2.53 -49.83 10.25
CA ARG A 464 -1.75 -48.62 10.40
C ARG A 464 -1.39 -48.11 9.01
N GLN A 465 -2.03 -47.01 8.60
CA GLN A 465 -1.56 -46.20 7.48
C GLN A 465 -0.15 -45.65 7.82
N PRO A 466 0.79 -45.68 6.90
CA PRO A 466 2.09 -45.02 7.10
C PRO A 466 1.82 -43.50 7.20
N ALA A 467 2.35 -42.88 8.27
CA ALA A 467 2.27 -41.46 8.52
C ALA A 467 2.91 -40.68 7.35
N LEU A 468 2.11 -39.83 6.69
CA LEU A 468 2.60 -38.82 5.76
C LEU A 468 3.53 -37.86 6.51
N PRO A 469 4.67 -37.47 5.92
CA PRO A 469 5.57 -36.48 6.53
C PRO A 469 4.84 -35.13 6.62
N SER A 470 4.88 -34.50 7.79
CA SER A 470 4.33 -33.19 8.06
C SER A 470 4.98 -32.13 7.17
N PRO A 471 4.23 -31.16 6.61
CA PRO A 471 4.80 -30.06 5.83
C PRO A 471 5.69 -29.18 6.71
N PRO A 472 6.79 -28.61 6.16
CA PRO A 472 7.70 -27.74 6.90
C PRO A 472 6.97 -26.45 7.33
N ARG A 473 7.17 -26.04 8.58
CA ARG A 473 6.67 -24.77 9.13
C ARG A 473 7.25 -23.59 8.37
N PRO A 474 6.45 -22.57 8.02
CA PRO A 474 6.98 -21.36 7.41
C PRO A 474 7.92 -20.63 8.39
N SER A 475 9.13 -20.33 7.94
CA SER A 475 10.08 -19.47 8.63
C SER A 475 9.53 -18.04 8.73
N LYS A 476 9.62 -17.44 9.93
CA LYS A 476 9.27 -16.04 10.18
C LYS A 476 10.16 -15.11 9.31
N PRO A 477 9.61 -14.05 8.72
CA PRO A 477 10.42 -13.06 8.04
C PRO A 477 11.24 -12.28 9.08
N VAL A 478 12.54 -12.23 8.86
CA VAL A 478 13.47 -11.28 9.51
C VAL A 478 13.27 -9.95 8.79
N ILE A 479 12.79 -8.96 9.52
CA ILE A 479 12.70 -7.57 9.06
C ILE A 479 14.03 -6.90 9.44
N PRO A 480 14.72 -6.22 8.49
CA PRO A 480 15.84 -5.34 8.81
C PRO A 480 15.35 -3.98 9.33
#